data_588ca7f8af12c6cbdb57de1cd78d42de
#
_entry.id   588ca7f8af12c6cbdb57de1cd78d42de
#
_cell.length_a   1.000
_cell.length_b   1.000
_cell.length_c   1.000
_cell.angle_alpha   90.00
_cell.angle_beta   90.00
_cell.angle_gamma   90.00
#
_symmetry.space_group_name_H-M   'P 1'
#
loop_
_entity.id
_entity.type
_entity.pdbx_description
1 polymer ?
#
loop_
_entity_poly.entity_id
_entity_poly.type
_entity_poly.pdbx_seq_one_letter_code
_entity_poly.pdbx_strand_id
1 'polypeptide(L)'
;MGKISYKFCFLMILCAVISSGTLTHEVWPIDEKGYKNISMDQFVEMMDHKDFILINVHIPYEGEIPETDLLIPYNDIDQYENELPDDKDSKIVVYCMTGRMGDIAAEKLVSMGYTGVIHFQGGMKAWKETGRPLRFRSE
;
A
#
# COMPACT_ATOMS: atom_id res chain seq x y z
N MET A 1 -42.78 46.38 -48.56
CA MET A 1 -41.41 46.11 -48.27
C MET A 1 -41.26 46.13 -46.75
N GLY A 2 -41.37 44.99 -46.11
CA GLY A 2 -41.26 44.86 -44.66
C GLY A 2 -39.86 44.48 -44.25
N LYS A 3 -39.21 45.30 -43.41
CA LYS A 3 -37.94 44.96 -42.78
C LYS A 3 -38.23 44.10 -41.56
N ILE A 4 -37.80 42.84 -41.64
CA ILE A 4 -37.85 41.93 -40.49
C ILE A 4 -36.64 42.20 -39.62
N SER A 5 -36.89 42.72 -38.42
CA SER A 5 -35.87 42.99 -37.40
C SER A 5 -35.72 41.73 -36.55
N TYR A 6 -34.60 41.05 -36.71
CA TYR A 6 -34.24 39.95 -35.81
C TYR A 6 -33.62 40.51 -34.54
N LYS A 7 -34.36 40.53 -33.47
CA LYS A 7 -33.82 40.72 -32.14
C LYS A 7 -33.12 39.45 -31.71
N PHE A 8 -31.81 39.43 -31.79
CA PHE A 8 -30.97 38.37 -31.19
C PHE A 8 -31.15 38.41 -29.66
N CYS A 9 -31.88 37.47 -29.15
CA CYS A 9 -31.97 37.21 -27.73
C CYS A 9 -30.73 36.35 -27.38
N PHE A 10 -29.68 37.03 -26.83
CA PHE A 10 -28.52 36.31 -26.29
C PHE A 10 -28.93 35.65 -24.99
N LEU A 11 -29.31 34.39 -25.07
CA LEU A 11 -29.52 33.56 -23.87
C LEU A 11 -28.14 33.15 -23.38
N MET A 12 -27.62 33.86 -22.36
CA MET A 12 -26.44 33.44 -21.61
C MET A 12 -26.78 32.14 -20.88
N ILE A 13 -26.39 31.03 -21.43
CA ILE A 13 -26.35 29.76 -20.71
C ILE A 13 -25.14 29.80 -19.80
N LEU A 14 -25.40 30.09 -18.53
CA LEU A 14 -24.41 29.98 -17.47
C LEU A 14 -24.14 28.47 -17.25
N CYS A 15 -23.13 27.94 -17.93
CA CYS A 15 -22.62 26.63 -17.65
C CYS A 15 -21.97 26.63 -16.25
N ALA A 16 -22.75 26.22 -15.23
CA ALA A 16 -22.21 25.87 -13.94
C ALA A 16 -21.33 24.61 -14.13
N VAL A 17 -20.03 24.80 -14.15
CA VAL A 17 -19.07 23.72 -14.08
C VAL A 17 -19.15 23.17 -12.66
N ILE A 18 -19.96 22.13 -12.47
CA ILE A 18 -19.95 21.33 -11.25
C ILE A 18 -18.63 20.55 -11.30
N SER A 19 -17.61 21.06 -10.63
CA SER A 19 -16.38 20.34 -10.36
C SER A 19 -16.73 19.17 -9.41
N SER A 20 -17.17 18.07 -9.99
CA SER A 20 -17.26 16.81 -9.29
C SER A 20 -15.83 16.37 -9.02
N GLY A 21 -15.34 16.65 -7.81
CA GLY A 21 -14.12 16.05 -7.30
C GLY A 21 -14.33 14.54 -7.27
N THR A 22 -13.99 13.87 -8.35
CA THR A 22 -13.82 12.43 -8.34
C THR A 22 -12.64 12.15 -7.46
N LEU A 23 -12.90 11.64 -6.25
CA LEU A 23 -11.91 10.91 -5.48
C LEU A 23 -11.45 9.75 -6.35
N THR A 24 -10.37 9.96 -7.08
CA THR A 24 -9.68 8.88 -7.75
C THR A 24 -9.07 8.03 -6.65
N HIS A 25 -9.76 6.97 -6.25
CA HIS A 25 -9.11 5.86 -5.61
C HIS A 25 -8.04 5.41 -6.60
N GLU A 26 -6.79 5.71 -6.29
CA GLU A 26 -5.69 5.12 -7.04
C GLU A 26 -5.76 3.62 -6.85
N VAL A 27 -6.37 2.96 -7.84
CA VAL A 27 -6.35 1.50 -7.95
C VAL A 27 -4.95 1.14 -8.42
N TRP A 28 -4.10 0.85 -7.46
CA TRP A 28 -2.73 0.43 -7.72
C TRP A 28 -2.80 -0.99 -8.28
N PRO A 29 -2.11 -1.28 -9.38
CA PRO A 29 -2.19 -2.59 -10.00
C PRO A 29 -1.70 -3.68 -9.03
N ILE A 30 -2.58 -4.63 -8.76
CA ILE A 30 -2.23 -5.91 -8.15
C ILE A 30 -1.54 -6.72 -9.26
N ASP A 31 -0.40 -7.31 -8.98
CA ASP A 31 0.28 -8.16 -9.94
C ASP A 31 -0.45 -9.53 -10.11
N GLU A 32 0.02 -10.34 -11.06
CA GLU A 32 -0.58 -11.66 -11.34
C GLU A 32 -0.53 -12.62 -10.13
N LYS A 33 0.30 -12.31 -9.12
CA LYS A 33 0.45 -13.09 -7.89
C LYS A 33 -0.59 -12.74 -6.81
N GLY A 34 -1.43 -11.71 -7.05
CA GLY A 34 -2.51 -11.30 -6.15
C GLY A 34 -2.09 -10.40 -4.99
N TYR A 35 -0.87 -9.89 -4.98
CA TYR A 35 -0.40 -8.86 -4.05
C TYR A 35 0.23 -7.70 -4.81
N LYS A 36 0.58 -6.64 -4.11
CA LYS A 36 1.11 -5.42 -4.67
C LYS A 36 2.55 -5.21 -4.24
N ASN A 37 3.42 -4.93 -5.19
CA ASN A 37 4.78 -4.48 -4.91
C ASN A 37 4.83 -2.95 -4.79
N ILE A 38 5.53 -2.44 -3.78
CA ILE A 38 5.75 -1.01 -3.58
C ILE A 38 7.23 -0.67 -3.50
N SER A 39 7.54 0.54 -4.01
CA SER A 39 8.87 1.14 -3.92
C SER A 39 9.14 1.74 -2.53
N MET A 40 10.38 2.20 -2.32
CA MET A 40 10.76 2.92 -1.11
C MET A 40 9.96 4.21 -0.91
N ASP A 41 9.78 4.99 -1.98
CA ASP A 41 9.05 6.27 -1.90
C ASP A 41 7.57 6.04 -1.54
N GLN A 42 6.93 5.05 -2.16
CA GLN A 42 5.57 4.65 -1.84
C GLN A 42 5.44 4.15 -0.40
N PHE A 43 6.43 3.39 0.07
CA PHE A 43 6.43 2.90 1.44
C PHE A 43 6.54 4.04 2.45
N VAL A 44 7.43 5.03 2.22
CA VAL A 44 7.55 6.22 3.08
C VAL A 44 6.24 7.01 3.12
N GLU A 45 5.62 7.24 1.97
CA GLU A 45 4.32 7.93 1.91
C GLU A 45 3.24 7.19 2.71
N MET A 46 3.20 5.86 2.63
CA MET A 46 2.27 5.06 3.42
C MET A 46 2.56 5.13 4.93
N MET A 47 3.84 5.22 5.32
CA MET A 47 4.23 5.35 6.75
C MET A 47 3.80 6.69 7.37
N ASP A 48 3.71 7.76 6.59
CA ASP A 48 3.26 9.09 7.08
C ASP A 48 1.80 9.05 7.58
N HIS A 49 1.00 8.10 7.07
CA HIS A 49 -0.40 7.90 7.44
C HIS A 49 -0.69 6.40 7.63
N LYS A 50 0.13 5.73 8.44
CA LYS A 50 0.09 4.29 8.65
C LYS A 50 -1.31 3.79 9.05
N ASP A 51 -1.96 3.06 8.15
CA ASP A 51 -3.27 2.41 8.30
C ASP A 51 -3.20 0.90 7.96
N PHE A 52 -2.07 0.27 8.19
CA PHE A 52 -1.77 -1.12 7.84
C PHE A 52 -0.98 -1.82 8.95
N ILE A 53 -0.97 -3.14 8.90
CA ILE A 53 -0.10 -3.97 9.74
C ILE A 53 1.23 -4.16 9.01
N LEU A 54 2.33 -3.80 9.66
CA LEU A 54 3.68 -3.94 9.14
C LEU A 54 4.36 -5.17 9.74
N ILE A 55 4.71 -6.12 8.88
CA ILE A 55 5.30 -7.39 9.30
C ILE A 55 6.72 -7.53 8.76
N ASN A 56 7.67 -7.70 9.67
CA ASN A 56 9.01 -8.14 9.32
C ASN A 56 9.04 -9.67 9.22
N VAL A 57 9.34 -10.18 8.05
CA VAL A 57 9.40 -11.62 7.80
C VAL A 57 10.82 -12.16 7.66
N HIS A 58 11.81 -11.30 7.92
CA HIS A 58 13.22 -11.63 7.80
C HIS A 58 13.72 -12.52 8.94
N ILE A 59 14.44 -13.57 8.60
CA ILE A 59 15.18 -14.43 9.53
C ILE A 59 16.60 -14.66 9.03
N PRO A 60 17.60 -14.71 9.94
CA PRO A 60 17.51 -14.41 11.37
C PRO A 60 17.18 -12.92 11.63
N TYR A 61 16.77 -12.57 12.85
CA TYR A 61 16.47 -11.19 13.21
C TYR A 61 17.72 -10.30 13.13
N GLU A 62 17.66 -9.25 12.31
CA GLU A 62 18.75 -8.29 12.08
C GLU A 62 18.28 -6.84 12.26
N GLY A 63 17.30 -6.64 13.13
CA GLY A 63 16.64 -5.37 13.34
C GLY A 63 15.30 -5.27 12.58
N GLU A 64 14.64 -4.15 12.73
CA GLU A 64 13.34 -3.89 12.12
C GLU A 64 13.17 -2.43 11.73
N ILE A 65 12.33 -2.16 10.75
CA ILE A 65 11.89 -0.81 10.43
C ILE A 65 11.05 -0.29 11.61
N PRO A 66 11.23 0.99 12.05
CA PRO A 66 10.36 1.56 13.09
C PRO A 66 8.88 1.34 12.79
N GLU A 67 8.08 1.19 13.84
CA GLU A 67 6.64 0.90 13.77
C GLU A 67 6.28 -0.48 13.17
N THR A 68 7.21 -1.41 13.11
CA THR A 68 6.91 -2.81 12.81
C THR A 68 6.01 -3.38 13.91
N ASP A 69 4.89 -3.94 13.51
CA ASP A 69 3.88 -4.50 14.42
C ASP A 69 4.23 -5.95 14.80
N LEU A 70 4.55 -6.77 13.81
CA LEU A 70 4.78 -8.20 13.99
C LEU A 70 6.14 -8.65 13.43
N LEU A 71 6.69 -9.67 14.07
CA LEU A 71 7.84 -10.44 13.57
C LEU A 71 7.36 -11.86 13.31
N ILE A 72 7.24 -12.24 12.05
CA ILE A 72 6.77 -13.56 11.64
C ILE A 72 7.72 -14.13 10.59
N PRO A 73 8.38 -15.26 10.85
CA PRO A 73 9.25 -15.88 9.84
C PRO A 73 8.52 -16.12 8.51
N TYR A 74 9.16 -15.80 7.40
CA TYR A 74 8.55 -15.89 6.06
C TYR A 74 8.04 -17.30 5.70
N ASN A 75 8.62 -18.32 6.29
CA ASN A 75 8.31 -19.74 6.05
C ASN A 75 7.29 -20.34 7.03
N ASP A 76 6.85 -19.55 8.03
CA ASP A 76 5.96 -20.03 9.10
C ASP A 76 4.67 -19.19 9.22
N ILE A 77 4.32 -18.42 8.22
CA ILE A 77 3.18 -17.46 8.24
C ILE A 77 1.87 -18.11 8.71
N ASP A 78 1.58 -19.32 8.27
CA ASP A 78 0.37 -20.07 8.63
C ASP A 78 0.31 -20.49 10.10
N GLN A 79 1.45 -20.59 10.77
CA GLN A 79 1.51 -20.91 12.20
C GLN A 79 1.16 -19.72 13.09
N TYR A 80 1.18 -18.51 12.52
CA TYR A 80 0.88 -17.25 13.19
C TYR A 80 -0.50 -16.69 12.81
N GLU A 81 -1.39 -17.52 12.28
CA GLU A 81 -2.73 -17.09 11.84
C GLU A 81 -3.50 -16.35 12.95
N ASN A 82 -3.34 -16.76 14.21
CA ASN A 82 -3.98 -16.11 15.36
C ASN A 82 -3.43 -14.71 15.68
N GLU A 83 -2.27 -14.32 15.13
CA GLU A 83 -1.67 -12.99 15.28
C GLU A 83 -2.00 -12.08 14.10
N LEU A 84 -2.46 -12.67 12.98
CA LEU A 84 -2.90 -11.96 11.81
C LEU A 84 -4.34 -11.42 11.99
N PRO A 85 -4.73 -10.36 11.27
CA PRO A 85 -6.09 -9.84 11.36
C PRO A 85 -7.12 -10.87 10.87
N ASP A 86 -8.27 -10.95 11.57
CA ASP A 86 -9.40 -11.80 11.16
C ASP A 86 -10.01 -11.33 9.84
N ASP A 87 -10.03 -10.01 9.62
CA ASP A 87 -10.50 -9.40 8.38
C ASP A 87 -9.48 -9.64 7.26
N LYS A 88 -9.87 -10.47 6.30
CA LYS A 88 -9.02 -10.84 5.16
C LYS A 88 -8.79 -9.69 4.16
N ASP A 89 -9.55 -8.60 4.25
CA ASP A 89 -9.36 -7.38 3.45
C ASP A 89 -8.44 -6.35 4.12
N SER A 90 -7.93 -6.66 5.32
CA SER A 90 -6.97 -5.81 6.02
C SER A 90 -5.72 -5.56 5.20
N LYS A 91 -5.21 -4.31 5.25
CA LYS A 91 -3.93 -3.98 4.64
C LYS A 91 -2.79 -4.57 5.45
N ILE A 92 -1.99 -5.41 4.82
CA ILE A 92 -0.79 -6.03 5.40
C ILE A 92 0.40 -5.71 4.52
N VAL A 93 1.39 -5.04 5.09
CA VAL A 93 2.67 -4.80 4.42
C VAL A 93 3.71 -5.75 4.99
N VAL A 94 4.31 -6.55 4.12
CA VAL A 94 5.42 -7.45 4.48
C VAL A 94 6.73 -6.93 3.91
N TYR A 95 7.81 -7.14 4.65
CA TYR A 95 9.16 -6.84 4.19
C TYR A 95 10.18 -7.80 4.80
N CYS A 96 11.33 -7.89 4.15
CA CYS A 96 12.52 -8.58 4.68
C CYS A 96 13.77 -7.71 4.51
N MET A 97 14.95 -8.29 4.35
CA MET A 97 16.17 -7.52 4.10
C MET A 97 16.21 -6.94 2.67
N THR A 98 15.95 -7.76 1.64
CA THR A 98 16.16 -7.41 0.23
C THR A 98 15.03 -7.81 -0.72
N GLY A 99 13.93 -8.39 -0.22
CA GLY A 99 12.72 -8.71 -0.97
C GLY A 99 12.36 -10.19 -1.09
N ARG A 100 13.29 -11.13 -1.24
CA ARG A 100 12.96 -12.54 -1.52
C ARG A 100 12.06 -13.21 -0.47
N MET A 101 12.37 -13.06 0.80
CA MET A 101 11.55 -13.64 1.88
C MET A 101 10.18 -12.94 1.96
N GLY A 102 10.14 -11.63 1.70
CA GLY A 102 8.89 -10.86 1.62
C GLY A 102 7.99 -11.32 0.48
N ASP A 103 8.55 -11.66 -0.67
CA ASP A 103 7.84 -12.21 -1.83
C ASP A 103 7.14 -13.53 -1.47
N ILE A 104 7.87 -14.46 -0.85
CA ILE A 104 7.33 -15.76 -0.40
C ILE A 104 6.23 -15.57 0.65
N ALA A 105 6.43 -14.67 1.62
CA ALA A 105 5.45 -14.38 2.65
C ALA A 105 4.17 -13.75 2.07
N ALA A 106 4.30 -12.84 1.10
CA ALA A 106 3.17 -12.23 0.40
C ALA A 106 2.35 -13.27 -0.35
N GLU A 107 2.99 -14.18 -1.10
CA GLU A 107 2.31 -15.30 -1.78
C GLU A 107 1.57 -16.20 -0.77
N LYS A 108 2.19 -16.46 0.38
CA LYS A 108 1.55 -17.27 1.44
C LYS A 108 0.30 -16.58 1.99
N LEU A 109 0.36 -15.29 2.31
CA LEU A 109 -0.79 -14.51 2.79
C LEU A 109 -1.94 -14.50 1.77
N VAL A 110 -1.63 -14.31 0.49
CA VAL A 110 -2.64 -14.41 -0.58
C VAL A 110 -3.28 -15.79 -0.61
N SER A 111 -2.49 -16.86 -0.48
CA SER A 111 -3.01 -18.24 -0.42
C SER A 111 -3.90 -18.51 0.79
N MET A 112 -3.74 -17.74 1.88
CA MET A 112 -4.57 -17.77 3.09
C MET A 112 -5.85 -16.91 2.96
N GLY A 113 -6.07 -16.28 1.80
CA GLY A 113 -7.26 -15.49 1.49
C GLY A 113 -7.16 -14.00 1.77
N TYR A 114 -5.99 -13.48 2.14
CA TYR A 114 -5.82 -12.04 2.32
C TYR A 114 -5.78 -11.33 0.97
N THR A 115 -6.56 -10.25 0.82
CA THR A 115 -6.71 -9.48 -0.41
C THR A 115 -5.95 -8.14 -0.38
N GLY A 116 -5.62 -7.64 0.81
CA GLY A 116 -4.91 -6.38 1.04
C GLY A 116 -3.41 -6.52 1.21
N VAL A 117 -2.77 -7.53 0.59
CA VAL A 117 -1.35 -7.82 0.76
C VAL A 117 -0.47 -6.90 -0.08
N ILE A 118 0.53 -6.32 0.56
CA ILE A 118 1.50 -5.39 -0.03
C ILE A 118 2.91 -5.87 0.33
N HIS A 119 3.79 -5.93 -0.63
CA HIS A 119 5.18 -6.29 -0.43
C HIS A 119 6.08 -5.07 -0.63
N PHE A 120 6.78 -4.65 0.42
CA PHE A 120 7.84 -3.66 0.33
C PHE A 120 9.13 -4.32 -0.16
N GLN A 121 9.34 -4.23 -1.48
CA GLN A 121 10.36 -5.00 -2.20
C GLN A 121 11.80 -4.62 -1.82
N GLY A 122 12.05 -3.35 -1.47
CA GLY A 122 13.38 -2.87 -1.07
C GLY A 122 13.84 -3.33 0.30
N GLY A 123 12.89 -3.60 1.20
CA GLY A 123 13.13 -4.08 2.55
C GLY A 123 14.04 -3.18 3.40
N MET A 124 14.64 -3.76 4.44
CA MET A 124 15.51 -3.04 5.35
C MET A 124 16.75 -2.44 4.68
N LYS A 125 17.23 -3.07 3.59
CA LYS A 125 18.37 -2.54 2.84
C LYS A 125 18.04 -1.18 2.23
N ALA A 126 16.95 -1.07 1.47
CA ALA A 126 16.54 0.19 0.87
C ALA A 126 16.22 1.26 1.94
N TRP A 127 15.60 0.86 3.05
CA TRP A 127 15.36 1.74 4.20
C TRP A 127 16.66 2.36 4.73
N LYS A 128 17.69 1.55 4.97
CA LYS A 128 19.00 2.02 5.45
C LYS A 128 19.72 2.91 4.45
N GLU A 129 19.62 2.60 3.14
CA GLU A 129 20.25 3.38 2.07
C GLU A 129 19.72 4.82 2.01
N THR A 130 18.54 5.10 2.53
CA THR A 130 18.01 6.46 2.69
C THR A 130 18.51 7.18 3.95
N GLY A 131 19.43 6.58 4.71
CA GLY A 131 19.95 7.13 5.96
C GLY A 131 19.04 6.93 7.19
N ARG A 132 17.95 6.17 7.06
CA ARG A 132 17.03 5.89 8.16
C ARG A 132 17.55 4.74 9.02
N PRO A 133 17.50 4.86 10.37
CA PRO A 133 17.95 3.79 11.26
C PRO A 133 16.95 2.64 11.31
N LEU A 134 17.45 1.44 11.61
CA LEU A 134 16.64 0.33 12.11
C LEU A 134 16.48 0.46 13.63
N ARG A 135 15.39 -0.11 14.12
CA ARG A 135 15.17 -0.34 15.55
C ARG A 135 15.57 -1.78 15.89
N PHE A 136 16.06 -1.98 17.09
CA PHE A 136 16.32 -3.29 17.67
C PHE A 136 15.49 -3.45 18.94
N ARG A 137 14.80 -4.59 19.06
CA ARG A 137 14.09 -4.92 20.30
C ARG A 137 15.13 -5.25 21.36
N SER A 138 14.98 -4.68 22.57
CA SER A 138 15.73 -5.13 23.73
C SER A 138 15.21 -6.53 24.13
N GLU A 139 16.12 -7.43 24.44
CA GLU A 139 15.80 -8.70 25.06
C GLU A 139 15.15 -8.50 26.43
#